data_e0aff70b8caaab6ce54138fe8bf4b87d
#
_entry.id   e0aff70b8caaab6ce54138fe8bf4b87d
#
_cell.length_a   1.000
_cell.length_b   1.000
_cell.length_c   1.000
_cell.angle_alpha   90.00
_cell.angle_beta   90.00
_cell.angle_gamma   90.00
#
_symmetry.space_group_name_H-M   'P 1'
#
loop_
_entity.id
_entity.type
_entity.pdbx_description
1 polymer ?
#
loop_
_entity_poly.entity_id
_entity_poly.type
_entity_poly.pdbx_seq_one_letter_code
_entity_poly.pdbx_strand_id
1 'polypeptide(L)'
;MELEKLTALQLGEKIKQRQVSVLDGVKTVFEQIEKQDSEVHAYLDTYKEEAYKRAEEVQKGIEDGTYTSPLAGVPIAIKDNICINGKKTTCASKILENFVPQYNAEVIDRLEKAGLVIIGKTNMDEFAMGSTTETSYYGPTRNPHNTAHVPGGSSGGSCAAVAAGETYLALGSDTGGSIRQPSSYCGVTGIKPTYGTVSRYGLVAYASSLDQIGPVGKDVSDCAALLEIIAGHDTNCLLYTSPS
;
A
#
# COMPACT_ATOMS: atom_id res chain seq x y z
N MET A 1 4.16 24.15 -4.61
CA MET A 1 4.08 23.00 -5.55
C MET A 1 3.13 22.01 -4.88
N GLU A 2 2.10 21.59 -5.58
CA GLU A 2 1.11 20.65 -5.04
C GLU A 2 1.68 19.22 -5.12
N LEU A 3 2.41 18.82 -4.07
CA LEU A 3 3.12 17.54 -4.04
C LEU A 3 2.15 16.38 -4.16
N GLU A 4 0.97 16.47 -3.54
CA GLU A 4 -0.07 15.44 -3.53
C GLU A 4 -0.60 15.08 -4.93
N LYS A 5 -0.39 15.95 -5.92
CA LYS A 5 -0.78 15.71 -7.32
C LYS A 5 0.25 14.95 -8.13
N LEU A 6 1.49 14.88 -7.67
CA LEU A 6 2.55 14.14 -8.37
C LEU A 6 2.23 12.62 -8.41
N THR A 7 2.77 11.94 -9.42
CA THR A 7 2.86 10.48 -9.41
C THR A 7 4.01 10.04 -8.50
N ALA A 8 4.07 8.76 -8.16
CA ALA A 8 5.13 8.23 -7.31
C ALA A 8 6.52 8.40 -7.95
N LEU A 9 6.64 8.11 -9.24
CA LEU A 9 7.89 8.30 -9.98
C LEU A 9 8.30 9.76 -10.07
N GLN A 10 7.33 10.68 -10.26
CA GLN A 10 7.62 12.12 -10.27
C GLN A 10 8.12 12.61 -8.91
N LEU A 11 7.54 12.11 -7.80
CA LEU A 11 8.04 12.42 -6.47
C LEU A 11 9.45 11.87 -6.27
N GLY A 12 9.68 10.59 -6.61
CA GLY A 12 10.98 9.95 -6.49
C GLY A 12 12.07 10.67 -7.29
N GLU A 13 11.75 11.12 -8.51
CA GLU A 13 12.67 11.93 -9.33
C GLU A 13 13.02 13.25 -8.65
N LYS A 14 12.03 13.97 -8.09
CA LYS A 14 12.26 15.24 -7.38
C LYS A 14 13.08 15.06 -6.11
N ILE A 15 12.89 13.96 -5.39
CA ILE A 15 13.71 13.61 -4.22
C ILE A 15 15.16 13.37 -4.66
N LYS A 16 15.39 12.58 -5.71
CA LYS A 16 16.74 12.33 -6.24
C LYS A 16 17.45 13.62 -6.70
N GLN A 17 16.69 14.54 -7.30
CA GLN A 17 17.19 15.85 -7.73
C GLN A 17 17.34 16.85 -6.57
N ARG A 18 17.02 16.47 -5.32
CA ARG A 18 17.06 17.32 -4.12
C ARG A 18 16.15 18.55 -4.20
N GLN A 19 15.09 18.48 -5.01
CA GLN A 19 14.07 19.53 -5.12
C GLN A 19 13.02 19.44 -4.01
N VAL A 20 12.83 18.24 -3.45
CA VAL A 20 11.90 17.90 -2.37
C VAL A 20 12.63 16.92 -1.44
N SER A 21 12.47 17.06 -0.13
CA SER A 21 12.95 16.06 0.82
C SER A 21 11.97 14.88 0.94
N VAL A 22 12.48 13.73 1.36
CA VAL A 22 11.61 12.57 1.69
C VAL A 22 10.60 12.96 2.76
N LEU A 23 11.04 13.73 3.76
CA LEU A 23 10.17 14.19 4.85
C LEU A 23 9.04 15.10 4.36
N ASP A 24 9.28 15.97 3.36
CA ASP A 24 8.21 16.80 2.78
C ASP A 24 7.16 15.96 2.08
N GLY A 25 7.56 14.93 1.34
CA GLY A 25 6.64 13.97 0.72
C GLY A 25 5.78 13.23 1.75
N VAL A 26 6.39 12.78 2.84
CA VAL A 26 5.68 12.10 3.94
C VAL A 26 4.75 13.05 4.69
N LYS A 27 5.18 14.29 4.99
CA LYS A 27 4.34 15.31 5.62
C LYS A 27 3.11 15.62 4.79
N THR A 28 3.28 15.80 3.48
CA THR A 28 2.16 16.04 2.56
C THR A 28 1.10 14.94 2.67
N VAL A 29 1.51 13.67 2.75
CA VAL A 29 0.59 12.54 2.93
C VAL A 29 -0.19 12.66 4.23
N PHE A 30 0.47 12.92 5.36
CA PHE A 30 -0.21 13.07 6.64
C PHE A 30 -1.13 14.30 6.71
N GLU A 31 -0.77 15.39 6.04
CA GLU A 31 -1.66 16.56 5.89
C GLU A 31 -2.94 16.20 5.12
N GLN A 32 -2.85 15.36 4.06
CA GLN A 32 -4.03 14.88 3.34
C GLN A 32 -4.88 13.93 4.20
N ILE A 33 -4.26 13.01 4.94
CA ILE A 33 -4.96 12.11 5.87
C ILE A 33 -5.72 12.93 6.92
N GLU A 34 -5.07 13.90 7.58
CA GLU A 34 -5.69 14.76 8.60
C GLU A 34 -6.85 15.60 8.02
N LYS A 35 -6.78 15.97 6.76
CA LYS A 35 -7.79 16.80 6.09
C LYS A 35 -9.05 16.02 5.72
N GLN A 36 -8.95 14.76 5.31
CA GLN A 36 -10.08 14.10 4.66
C GLN A 36 -10.33 12.63 5.07
N ASP A 37 -9.40 11.94 5.73
CA ASP A 37 -9.62 10.52 6.08
C ASP A 37 -10.73 10.31 7.12
N SER A 38 -11.10 11.34 7.88
CA SER A 38 -12.30 11.30 8.72
C SER A 38 -13.60 11.06 7.94
N GLU A 39 -13.64 11.43 6.65
CA GLU A 39 -14.76 11.19 5.76
C GLU A 39 -14.53 9.98 4.85
N VAL A 40 -13.30 9.78 4.36
CA VAL A 40 -12.95 8.68 3.44
C VAL A 40 -12.81 7.36 4.20
N HIS A 41 -12.19 7.38 5.37
CA HIS A 41 -11.90 6.21 6.21
C HIS A 41 -11.12 5.12 5.45
N ALA A 42 -10.04 5.56 4.79
CA ALA A 42 -9.15 4.67 4.05
C ALA A 42 -8.20 3.90 4.96
N TYR A 43 -7.85 4.47 6.14
CA TYR A 43 -6.90 3.88 7.07
C TYR A 43 -7.57 3.26 8.30
N LEU A 44 -7.01 2.15 8.79
CA LEU A 44 -7.29 1.56 10.10
C LEU A 44 -6.24 1.95 11.14
N ASP A 45 -5.00 2.18 10.70
CA ASP A 45 -3.89 2.58 11.54
C ASP A 45 -2.86 3.36 10.71
N THR A 46 -2.22 4.36 11.32
CA THR A 46 -1.18 5.19 10.68
C THR A 46 0.05 5.29 11.56
N TYR A 47 1.24 5.40 10.94
CA TYR A 47 2.55 5.30 11.62
C TYR A 47 3.34 6.61 11.50
N LYS A 48 2.73 7.76 11.89
CA LYS A 48 3.28 9.09 11.64
C LYS A 48 4.72 9.26 12.14
N GLU A 49 4.97 8.95 13.41
CA GLU A 49 6.28 9.14 14.03
C GLU A 49 7.35 8.23 13.41
N GLU A 50 7.00 6.96 13.18
CA GLU A 50 7.91 6.00 12.53
C GLU A 50 8.19 6.38 11.07
N ALA A 51 7.17 6.86 10.34
CA ALA A 51 7.32 7.32 8.98
C ALA A 51 8.23 8.55 8.88
N TYR A 52 8.13 9.48 9.82
CA TYR A 52 9.02 10.64 9.87
C TYR A 52 10.47 10.22 10.14
N LYS A 53 10.69 9.35 11.14
CA LYS A 53 12.02 8.81 11.42
C LYS A 53 12.58 8.05 10.21
N ARG A 54 11.76 7.19 9.59
CA ARG A 54 12.16 6.45 8.39
C ARG A 54 12.48 7.37 7.22
N ALA A 55 11.74 8.47 7.05
CA ALA A 55 12.00 9.46 6.02
C ALA A 55 13.41 10.08 6.15
N GLU A 56 13.84 10.40 7.37
CA GLU A 56 15.19 10.92 7.63
C GLU A 56 16.29 9.87 7.35
N GLU A 57 16.05 8.61 7.71
CA GLU A 57 16.96 7.51 7.42
C GLU A 57 17.11 7.28 5.91
N VAL A 58 15.98 7.25 5.20
CA VAL A 58 15.96 7.03 3.75
C VAL A 58 16.59 8.20 3.02
N GLN A 59 16.35 9.45 3.45
CA GLN A 59 16.99 10.63 2.87
C GLN A 59 18.52 10.49 2.89
N LYS A 60 19.10 10.10 4.02
CA LYS A 60 20.55 9.86 4.15
C LYS A 60 21.02 8.72 3.24
N GLY A 61 20.25 7.62 3.19
CA GLY A 61 20.58 6.50 2.32
C GLY A 61 20.47 6.79 0.82
N ILE A 62 19.65 7.76 0.41
CA ILE A 62 19.62 8.27 -0.97
C ILE A 62 20.88 9.10 -1.24
N GLU A 63 21.30 9.92 -0.28
CA GLU A 63 22.45 10.83 -0.42
C GLU A 63 23.78 10.08 -0.46
N ASP A 64 23.91 8.97 0.28
CA ASP A 64 25.10 8.12 0.32
C ASP A 64 25.07 6.97 -0.72
N GLY A 65 23.98 6.82 -1.48
CA GLY A 65 23.85 5.82 -2.53
C GLY A 65 23.39 4.44 -2.06
N THR A 66 22.98 4.28 -0.80
CA THR A 66 22.42 3.03 -0.28
C THR A 66 21.08 2.70 -0.95
N TYR A 67 20.20 3.71 -1.13
CA TYR A 67 18.91 3.55 -1.81
C TYR A 67 18.96 4.15 -3.21
N THR A 68 18.91 3.27 -4.21
CA THR A 68 18.99 3.66 -5.64
C THR A 68 17.69 3.49 -6.40
N SER A 69 16.68 2.87 -5.79
CA SER A 69 15.36 2.65 -6.41
C SER A 69 14.75 3.98 -6.90
N PRO A 70 14.05 3.99 -8.04
CA PRO A 70 13.31 5.17 -8.49
C PRO A 70 12.17 5.56 -7.52
N LEU A 71 11.74 4.63 -6.66
CA LEU A 71 10.70 4.86 -5.65
C LEU A 71 11.29 5.04 -4.23
N ALA A 72 12.61 5.19 -4.07
CA ALA A 72 13.19 5.46 -2.76
C ALA A 72 12.67 6.79 -2.20
N GLY A 73 12.19 6.76 -0.95
CA GLY A 73 11.58 7.89 -0.26
C GLY A 73 10.09 8.09 -0.53
N VAL A 74 9.49 7.32 -1.43
CA VAL A 74 8.06 7.45 -1.75
C VAL A 74 7.19 6.80 -0.67
N PRO A 75 6.16 7.52 -0.15
CA PRO A 75 5.18 6.98 0.78
C PRO A 75 4.30 5.90 0.17
N ILE A 76 4.03 4.83 0.95
CA ILE A 76 3.20 3.71 0.55
C ILE A 76 2.27 3.24 1.68
N ALA A 77 1.03 2.91 1.34
CA ALA A 77 0.05 2.32 2.25
C ALA A 77 -0.10 0.81 2.03
N ILE A 78 -0.42 0.06 3.07
CA ILE A 78 -0.42 -1.41 3.07
C ILE A 78 -1.80 -1.94 3.47
N LYS A 79 -2.43 -2.75 2.64
CA LYS A 79 -3.70 -3.40 2.97
C LYS A 79 -3.60 -4.23 4.25
N ASP A 80 -4.64 -4.21 5.08
CA ASP A 80 -4.58 -4.76 6.43
C ASP A 80 -4.59 -6.29 6.54
N ASN A 81 -4.50 -7.01 5.45
CA ASN A 81 -4.23 -8.45 5.43
C ASN A 81 -2.76 -8.80 5.09
N ILE A 82 -1.88 -7.81 4.94
CA ILE A 82 -0.45 -8.00 4.71
C ILE A 82 0.29 -7.77 6.03
N CYS A 83 0.99 -8.78 6.52
CA CYS A 83 1.68 -8.74 7.81
C CYS A 83 2.88 -7.78 7.82
N ILE A 84 2.94 -6.94 8.85
CA ILE A 84 4.10 -6.11 9.19
C ILE A 84 4.52 -6.47 10.61
N ASN A 85 5.77 -6.82 10.82
CA ASN A 85 6.30 -7.18 12.13
C ASN A 85 6.03 -6.09 13.16
N GLY A 86 5.46 -6.47 14.31
CA GLY A 86 5.17 -5.55 15.41
C GLY A 86 4.00 -4.59 15.17
N LYS A 87 3.27 -4.70 14.03
CA LYS A 87 2.10 -3.88 13.69
C LYS A 87 0.84 -4.73 13.62
N LYS A 88 -0.28 -4.19 14.10
CA LYS A 88 -1.57 -4.90 14.02
C LYS A 88 -1.88 -5.30 12.57
N THR A 89 -2.40 -6.50 12.39
CA THR A 89 -2.90 -7.01 11.13
C THR A 89 -4.25 -7.66 11.39
N THR A 90 -5.31 -6.88 11.23
CA THR A 90 -6.64 -7.27 11.70
C THR A 90 -7.51 -7.90 10.61
N CYS A 91 -7.14 -7.75 9.34
CA CYS A 91 -8.00 -8.10 8.20
C CYS A 91 -9.39 -7.45 8.29
N ALA A 92 -9.46 -6.24 8.87
CA ALA A 92 -10.70 -5.52 9.17
C ALA A 92 -11.71 -6.33 10.00
N SER A 93 -11.23 -7.28 10.84
CA SER A 93 -12.04 -8.17 11.67
C SER A 93 -11.77 -7.96 13.16
N LYS A 94 -12.84 -8.01 13.96
CA LYS A 94 -12.73 -8.06 15.42
C LYS A 94 -11.98 -9.30 15.91
N ILE A 95 -12.04 -10.40 15.19
CA ILE A 95 -11.38 -11.66 15.58
C ILE A 95 -9.88 -11.46 15.71
N LEU A 96 -9.29 -10.64 14.83
CA LEU A 96 -7.85 -10.35 14.80
C LEU A 96 -7.49 -8.97 15.39
N GLU A 97 -8.37 -8.30 16.12
CA GLU A 97 -8.13 -6.92 16.62
C GLU A 97 -6.85 -6.76 17.44
N ASN A 98 -6.37 -7.84 18.06
CA ASN A 98 -5.16 -7.89 18.87
C ASN A 98 -4.02 -8.70 18.23
N PHE A 99 -4.18 -9.14 17.00
CA PHE A 99 -3.14 -9.90 16.32
C PHE A 99 -2.01 -8.99 15.85
N VAL A 100 -0.81 -9.29 16.35
CA VAL A 100 0.44 -8.61 15.99
C VAL A 100 1.42 -9.67 15.50
N PRO A 101 1.69 -9.73 14.18
CA PRO A 101 2.64 -10.69 13.62
C PRO A 101 4.07 -10.42 14.09
N GLN A 102 4.87 -11.49 14.24
CA GLN A 102 6.27 -11.44 14.63
C GLN A 102 7.21 -11.52 13.41
N TYR A 103 6.69 -11.28 12.21
CA TYR A 103 7.41 -11.33 10.95
C TYR A 103 6.78 -10.40 9.92
N ASN A 104 7.58 -9.98 8.96
CA ASN A 104 7.11 -9.25 7.79
C ASN A 104 6.61 -10.21 6.71
N ALA A 105 5.63 -9.77 5.94
CA ALA A 105 5.41 -10.33 4.62
C ALA A 105 6.63 -10.01 3.72
N GLU A 106 7.00 -10.91 2.81
CA GLU A 106 8.15 -10.71 1.91
C GLU A 106 8.09 -9.38 1.15
N VAL A 107 6.91 -8.96 0.73
CA VAL A 107 6.73 -7.67 0.05
C VAL A 107 7.14 -6.49 0.93
N ILE A 108 6.97 -6.57 2.24
CA ILE A 108 7.35 -5.52 3.20
C ILE A 108 8.88 -5.39 3.26
N ASP A 109 9.59 -6.52 3.40
CA ASP A 109 11.05 -6.52 3.41
C ASP A 109 11.62 -5.94 2.10
N ARG A 110 11.00 -6.25 0.96
CA ARG A 110 11.38 -5.68 -0.34
C ARG A 110 11.14 -4.18 -0.43
N LEU A 111 10.01 -3.68 0.06
CA LEU A 111 9.71 -2.25 0.12
C LEU A 111 10.72 -1.50 0.99
N GLU A 112 11.01 -2.03 2.18
CA GLU A 112 11.98 -1.43 3.11
C GLU A 112 13.39 -1.41 2.51
N LYS A 113 13.80 -2.50 1.85
CA LYS A 113 15.09 -2.60 1.14
C LYS A 113 15.19 -1.64 -0.03
N ALA A 114 14.08 -1.35 -0.71
CA ALA A 114 14.03 -0.38 -1.80
C ALA A 114 13.94 1.08 -1.29
N GLY A 115 13.78 1.30 0.02
CA GLY A 115 13.74 2.62 0.62
C GLY A 115 12.38 3.30 0.59
N LEU A 116 11.28 2.56 0.41
CA LEU A 116 9.94 3.15 0.55
C LEU A 116 9.62 3.44 2.01
N VAL A 117 8.66 4.36 2.23
CA VAL A 117 8.21 4.77 3.57
C VAL A 117 6.77 4.31 3.79
N ILE A 118 6.59 3.34 4.69
CA ILE A 118 5.25 2.80 5.00
C ILE A 118 4.51 3.79 5.90
N ILE A 119 3.28 4.18 5.48
CA ILE A 119 2.46 5.20 6.13
C ILE A 119 1.48 4.58 7.13
N GLY A 120 0.91 3.43 6.81
CA GLY A 120 -0.12 2.80 7.64
C GLY A 120 -0.79 1.60 6.99
N LYS A 121 -1.82 1.10 7.67
CA LYS A 121 -2.64 -0.05 7.26
C LYS A 121 -4.00 0.44 6.76
N THR A 122 -4.35 0.03 5.55
CA THR A 122 -5.60 0.46 4.90
C THR A 122 -6.75 -0.49 5.16
N ASN A 123 -7.94 0.08 5.25
CA ASN A 123 -9.20 -0.62 5.45
C ASN A 123 -9.53 -1.55 4.27
N MET A 124 -10.36 -2.55 4.53
CA MET A 124 -10.69 -3.59 3.57
C MET A 124 -12.01 -4.27 3.95
N ASP A 125 -12.61 -5.03 3.05
CA ASP A 125 -13.65 -5.97 3.45
C ASP A 125 -13.08 -7.04 4.39
N GLU A 126 -13.85 -7.44 5.40
CA GLU A 126 -13.44 -8.40 6.43
C GLU A 126 -12.87 -9.69 5.79
N PHE A 127 -11.66 -10.09 6.17
CA PHE A 127 -10.91 -11.22 5.60
C PHE A 127 -10.80 -11.22 4.07
N ALA A 128 -10.81 -10.05 3.45
CA ALA A 128 -10.79 -9.86 2.00
C ALA A 128 -12.02 -10.45 1.27
N MET A 129 -13.09 -10.76 2.00
CA MET A 129 -14.32 -11.32 1.46
C MET A 129 -15.36 -10.21 1.26
N GLY A 130 -15.32 -9.56 0.12
CA GLY A 130 -16.27 -8.51 -0.23
C GLY A 130 -15.82 -7.74 -1.47
N SER A 131 -16.63 -6.78 -1.87
CA SER A 131 -16.42 -5.97 -3.08
C SER A 131 -16.80 -4.50 -2.89
N THR A 132 -17.02 -4.05 -1.64
CA THR A 132 -17.50 -2.70 -1.35
C THR A 132 -16.76 -2.00 -0.21
N THR A 133 -15.99 -2.74 0.60
CA THR A 133 -15.34 -2.28 1.83
C THR A 133 -16.36 -1.77 2.87
N GLU A 134 -17.57 -2.34 2.84
CA GLU A 134 -18.63 -2.09 3.82
C GLU A 134 -18.66 -3.13 4.94
N THR A 135 -18.03 -4.31 4.74
CA THR A 135 -18.02 -5.41 5.70
C THR A 135 -16.95 -5.27 6.78
N SER A 136 -16.14 -4.21 6.73
CA SER A 136 -15.15 -3.92 7.77
C SER A 136 -15.81 -3.76 9.14
N TYR A 137 -15.28 -4.45 10.14
CA TYR A 137 -15.71 -4.27 11.54
C TYR A 137 -15.50 -2.84 12.03
N TYR A 138 -14.50 -2.13 11.49
CA TYR A 138 -14.14 -0.77 11.88
C TYR A 138 -14.96 0.32 11.17
N GLY A 139 -15.89 -0.09 10.31
CA GLY A 139 -16.74 0.81 9.53
C GLY A 139 -16.31 0.88 8.04
N PRO A 140 -17.21 1.40 7.19
CA PRO A 140 -17.01 1.42 5.74
C PRO A 140 -15.97 2.47 5.31
N THR A 141 -15.23 2.15 4.25
CA THR A 141 -14.50 3.15 3.47
C THR A 141 -15.43 3.77 2.43
N ARG A 142 -15.23 5.03 2.12
CA ARG A 142 -16.01 5.78 1.14
C ARG A 142 -15.19 6.15 -0.08
N ASN A 143 -15.86 6.32 -1.21
CA ASN A 143 -15.20 6.74 -2.43
C ASN A 143 -14.84 8.23 -2.34
N PRO A 144 -13.57 8.64 -2.48
CA PRO A 144 -13.17 10.03 -2.31
C PRO A 144 -13.73 10.97 -3.39
N HIS A 145 -14.15 10.45 -4.55
CA HIS A 145 -14.82 11.26 -5.59
C HIS A 145 -16.27 11.59 -5.23
N ASN A 146 -16.92 10.73 -4.44
CA ASN A 146 -18.26 10.96 -3.91
C ASN A 146 -18.49 10.04 -2.70
N THR A 147 -18.46 10.61 -1.51
CA THR A 147 -18.56 9.86 -0.24
C THR A 147 -19.92 9.18 -0.01
N ALA A 148 -20.92 9.41 -0.88
CA ALA A 148 -22.16 8.64 -0.89
C ALA A 148 -22.03 7.28 -1.59
N HIS A 149 -20.89 7.01 -2.25
CA HIS A 149 -20.63 5.78 -2.98
C HIS A 149 -19.53 4.95 -2.33
N VAL A 150 -19.55 3.65 -2.62
CA VAL A 150 -18.51 2.70 -2.20
C VAL A 150 -17.24 2.87 -3.04
N PRO A 151 -16.04 2.63 -2.46
CA PRO A 151 -14.78 2.65 -3.20
C PRO A 151 -14.54 1.36 -4.00
N GLY A 152 -15.42 0.36 -3.86
CA GLY A 152 -15.16 -1.01 -4.25
C GLY A 152 -14.41 -1.78 -3.17
N GLY A 153 -14.01 -3.00 -3.47
CA GLY A 153 -13.31 -3.88 -2.52
C GLY A 153 -12.80 -5.18 -3.15
N SER A 154 -12.10 -5.93 -2.36
CA SER A 154 -11.83 -5.78 -0.93
C SER A 154 -10.67 -4.82 -0.59
N SER A 155 -9.89 -4.30 -1.54
CA SER A 155 -8.81 -3.31 -1.32
C SER A 155 -9.32 -1.87 -1.44
N GLY A 156 -10.55 -1.59 -0.95
CA GLY A 156 -11.16 -0.26 -1.08
C GLY A 156 -10.38 0.83 -0.36
N GLY A 157 -9.88 0.59 0.84
CA GLY A 157 -9.04 1.54 1.56
C GLY A 157 -7.74 1.88 0.82
N SER A 158 -7.06 0.86 0.24
CA SER A 158 -5.84 1.09 -0.56
C SER A 158 -6.10 1.97 -1.79
N CYS A 159 -7.20 1.71 -2.51
CA CYS A 159 -7.55 2.48 -3.69
C CYS A 159 -8.05 3.88 -3.35
N ALA A 160 -8.85 4.00 -2.28
CA ALA A 160 -9.35 5.28 -1.80
C ALA A 160 -8.20 6.18 -1.31
N ALA A 161 -7.22 5.65 -0.55
CA ALA A 161 -6.06 6.40 -0.10
C ALA A 161 -5.25 7.00 -1.26
N VAL A 162 -5.02 6.23 -2.33
CA VAL A 162 -4.32 6.73 -3.53
C VAL A 162 -5.17 7.79 -4.25
N ALA A 163 -6.46 7.56 -4.42
CA ALA A 163 -7.36 8.49 -5.11
C ALA A 163 -7.52 9.81 -4.35
N ALA A 164 -7.53 9.76 -3.01
CA ALA A 164 -7.61 10.92 -2.14
C ALA A 164 -6.27 11.69 -2.02
N GLY A 165 -5.15 11.14 -2.53
CA GLY A 165 -3.82 11.71 -2.32
C GLY A 165 -3.26 11.51 -0.92
N GLU A 166 -3.85 10.62 -0.14
CA GLU A 166 -3.40 10.21 1.19
C GLU A 166 -2.22 9.22 1.17
N THR A 167 -1.81 8.84 0.00
CA THR A 167 -0.55 8.16 -0.33
C THR A 167 -0.28 8.25 -1.82
N TYR A 168 0.96 7.97 -2.24
CA TYR A 168 1.30 7.89 -3.67
C TYR A 168 1.09 6.49 -4.24
N LEU A 169 1.33 5.48 -3.42
CA LEU A 169 1.25 4.07 -3.77
C LEU A 169 0.53 3.30 -2.67
N ALA A 170 -0.08 2.19 -3.02
CA ALA A 170 -0.55 1.22 -2.03
C ALA A 170 -0.33 -0.23 -2.51
N LEU A 171 -0.28 -1.16 -1.55
CA LEU A 171 -0.45 -2.58 -1.83
C LEU A 171 -1.89 -2.99 -1.54
N GLY A 172 -2.45 -3.76 -2.46
CA GLY A 172 -3.71 -4.49 -2.30
C GLY A 172 -3.51 -5.99 -2.41
N SER A 173 -4.60 -6.74 -2.26
CA SER A 173 -4.65 -8.17 -2.59
C SER A 173 -5.86 -8.45 -3.47
N ASP A 174 -5.73 -9.35 -4.43
CA ASP A 174 -6.77 -9.69 -5.41
C ASP A 174 -6.92 -11.21 -5.52
N THR A 175 -8.13 -11.67 -5.34
CA THR A 175 -8.54 -13.07 -5.48
C THR A 175 -9.46 -13.22 -6.67
N GLY A 176 -10.50 -12.39 -6.72
CA GLY A 176 -11.55 -12.37 -7.75
C GLY A 176 -11.86 -10.98 -8.26
N GLY A 177 -10.93 -10.00 -8.13
CA GLY A 177 -11.13 -8.63 -8.55
C GLY A 177 -10.76 -7.57 -7.51
N SER A 178 -10.27 -7.98 -6.34
CA SER A 178 -10.15 -7.12 -5.15
C SER A 178 -9.05 -6.04 -5.22
N ILE A 179 -8.27 -5.94 -6.28
CA ILE A 179 -7.46 -4.77 -6.65
C ILE A 179 -8.12 -4.07 -7.84
N ARG A 180 -8.45 -4.81 -8.89
CA ARG A 180 -8.90 -4.29 -10.18
C ARG A 180 -10.21 -3.52 -10.09
N GLN A 181 -11.20 -4.07 -9.37
CA GLN A 181 -12.52 -3.47 -9.24
C GLN A 181 -12.47 -2.17 -8.40
N PRO A 182 -11.88 -2.13 -7.18
CA PRO A 182 -11.81 -0.88 -6.44
C PRO A 182 -10.92 0.16 -7.13
N SER A 183 -9.87 -0.23 -7.86
CA SER A 183 -9.09 0.70 -8.68
C SER A 183 -9.96 1.37 -9.75
N SER A 184 -10.83 0.60 -10.43
CA SER A 184 -11.77 1.13 -11.41
C SER A 184 -12.78 2.12 -10.77
N TYR A 185 -13.29 1.81 -9.57
CA TYR A 185 -14.26 2.65 -8.87
C TYR A 185 -13.66 3.94 -8.34
N CYS A 186 -12.40 3.90 -7.89
CA CYS A 186 -11.67 5.06 -7.38
C CYS A 186 -10.90 5.83 -8.46
N GLY A 187 -10.96 5.41 -9.74
CA GLY A 187 -10.28 6.11 -10.83
C GLY A 187 -8.75 6.08 -10.73
N VAL A 188 -8.19 5.02 -10.16
CA VAL A 188 -6.74 4.79 -10.04
C VAL A 188 -6.32 3.55 -10.82
N THR A 189 -5.02 3.32 -10.95
CA THR A 189 -4.47 2.13 -11.59
C THR A 189 -4.18 1.04 -10.56
N GLY A 190 -4.59 -0.20 -10.86
CA GLY A 190 -4.24 -1.38 -10.06
C GLY A 190 -3.87 -2.56 -10.94
N ILE A 191 -2.81 -3.29 -10.56
CA ILE A 191 -2.35 -4.47 -11.27
C ILE A 191 -2.53 -5.71 -10.39
N LYS A 192 -3.29 -6.69 -10.89
CA LYS A 192 -3.22 -8.05 -10.38
C LYS A 192 -2.18 -8.82 -11.20
N PRO A 193 -0.99 -9.08 -10.66
CA PRO A 193 0.01 -9.85 -11.39
C PRO A 193 -0.42 -11.29 -11.61
N THR A 194 0.28 -12.00 -12.49
CA THR A 194 0.13 -13.44 -12.66
C THR A 194 0.39 -14.14 -11.32
N TYR A 195 -0.42 -15.16 -11.02
CA TYR A 195 -0.25 -15.94 -9.79
C TYR A 195 1.17 -16.50 -9.68
N GLY A 196 1.80 -16.30 -8.49
CA GLY A 196 3.17 -16.71 -8.24
C GLY A 196 4.24 -15.66 -8.64
N THR A 197 3.88 -14.54 -9.26
CA THR A 197 4.85 -13.47 -9.58
C THR A 197 5.33 -12.75 -8.31
N VAL A 198 4.43 -12.56 -7.34
CA VAL A 198 4.71 -11.93 -6.04
C VAL A 198 4.52 -12.96 -4.95
N SER A 199 5.42 -13.01 -3.98
CA SER A 199 5.31 -13.91 -2.84
C SER A 199 4.03 -13.65 -2.05
N ARG A 200 3.40 -14.73 -1.59
CA ARG A 200 2.26 -14.72 -0.67
C ARG A 200 2.68 -14.93 0.79
N TYR A 201 3.97 -15.06 1.07
CA TYR A 201 4.44 -15.17 2.44
C TYR A 201 4.06 -13.93 3.24
N GLY A 202 3.36 -14.14 4.37
CA GLY A 202 2.85 -13.06 5.21
C GLY A 202 1.55 -12.40 4.72
N LEU A 203 0.89 -12.93 3.68
CA LEU A 203 -0.47 -12.55 3.32
C LEU A 203 -1.47 -13.45 4.05
N VAL A 204 -2.38 -12.85 4.82
CA VAL A 204 -3.52 -13.59 5.39
C VAL A 204 -4.47 -13.98 4.26
N ALA A 205 -4.66 -15.28 4.07
CA ALA A 205 -5.34 -15.81 2.90
C ALA A 205 -6.87 -15.63 2.96
N TYR A 206 -7.45 -15.35 1.78
CA TYR A 206 -8.86 -15.57 1.49
C TYR A 206 -9.05 -16.90 0.73
N ALA A 207 -8.37 -17.04 -0.42
CA ALA A 207 -8.35 -18.25 -1.22
C ALA A 207 -6.93 -18.55 -1.68
N SER A 208 -6.25 -19.47 -0.97
CA SER A 208 -4.80 -19.71 -1.12
C SER A 208 -4.33 -20.03 -2.53
N SER A 209 -5.19 -20.56 -3.41
CA SER A 209 -4.87 -20.87 -4.81
C SER A 209 -5.11 -19.73 -5.79
N LEU A 210 -5.62 -18.57 -5.31
CA LEU A 210 -6.01 -17.45 -6.18
C LEU A 210 -5.40 -16.11 -5.74
N ASP A 211 -5.19 -15.93 -4.43
CA ASP A 211 -4.76 -14.65 -3.86
C ASP A 211 -3.43 -14.19 -4.44
N GLN A 212 -3.37 -12.90 -4.78
CA GLN A 212 -2.15 -12.27 -5.22
C GLN A 212 -2.05 -10.85 -4.66
N ILE A 213 -0.88 -10.49 -4.10
CA ILE A 213 -0.56 -9.11 -3.77
C ILE A 213 -0.23 -8.36 -5.06
N GLY A 214 -0.66 -7.11 -5.15
CA GLY A 214 -0.33 -6.27 -6.28
C GLY A 214 -0.40 -4.78 -5.96
N PRO A 215 0.20 -3.96 -6.85
CA PRO A 215 0.31 -2.53 -6.69
C PRO A 215 -0.98 -1.78 -7.03
N VAL A 216 -1.17 -0.65 -6.34
CA VAL A 216 -2.12 0.41 -6.67
C VAL A 216 -1.35 1.73 -6.74
N GLY A 217 -1.58 2.53 -7.76
CA GLY A 217 -0.92 3.81 -7.98
C GLY A 217 -1.74 4.74 -8.87
N LYS A 218 -1.25 5.93 -9.13
CA LYS A 218 -1.96 6.92 -9.95
C LYS A 218 -1.96 6.55 -11.44
N ASP A 219 -0.90 5.92 -11.90
CA ASP A 219 -0.75 5.50 -13.30
C ASP A 219 -0.08 4.13 -13.46
N VAL A 220 -0.02 3.66 -14.71
CA VAL A 220 0.56 2.35 -15.05
C VAL A 220 2.07 2.31 -14.75
N SER A 221 2.78 3.42 -14.93
CA SER A 221 4.22 3.48 -14.73
C SER A 221 4.58 3.34 -13.25
N ASP A 222 3.82 4.00 -12.37
CA ASP A 222 3.95 3.87 -10.91
C ASP A 222 3.72 2.41 -10.47
N CYS A 223 2.64 1.79 -10.98
CA CYS A 223 2.32 0.40 -10.67
C CYS A 223 3.37 -0.58 -11.20
N ALA A 224 3.91 -0.34 -12.39
CA ALA A 224 4.97 -1.18 -12.97
C ALA A 224 6.26 -1.10 -12.15
N ALA A 225 6.68 0.09 -11.76
CA ALA A 225 7.86 0.31 -10.92
C ALA A 225 7.70 -0.34 -9.54
N LEU A 226 6.51 -0.26 -8.92
CA LEU A 226 6.23 -0.94 -7.66
C LEU A 226 6.21 -2.47 -7.83
N LEU A 227 5.62 -2.97 -8.92
CA LEU A 227 5.59 -4.41 -9.22
C LEU A 227 7.02 -4.96 -9.39
N GLU A 228 7.92 -4.24 -10.04
CA GLU A 228 9.32 -4.64 -10.20
C GLU A 228 10.01 -4.84 -8.83
N ILE A 229 9.68 -4.01 -7.83
CA ILE A 229 10.23 -4.12 -6.48
C ILE A 229 9.69 -5.37 -5.76
N ILE A 230 8.39 -5.60 -5.82
CA ILE A 230 7.73 -6.66 -5.02
C ILE A 230 7.74 -8.03 -5.69
N ALA A 231 7.99 -8.12 -6.99
CA ALA A 231 8.07 -9.38 -7.74
C ALA A 231 9.40 -10.10 -7.49
N GLY A 232 9.38 -11.41 -7.62
CA GLY A 232 10.60 -12.24 -7.58
C GLY A 232 10.48 -13.45 -6.68
N HIS A 233 11.50 -14.31 -6.74
CA HIS A 233 11.57 -15.56 -5.99
C HIS A 233 11.67 -15.30 -4.48
N ASP A 234 10.93 -16.11 -3.72
CA ASP A 234 10.98 -16.14 -2.26
C ASP A 234 11.13 -17.59 -1.78
N THR A 235 12.17 -17.87 -1.01
CA THR A 235 12.45 -19.19 -0.44
C THR A 235 11.50 -19.59 0.69
N ASN A 236 10.82 -18.62 1.31
CA ASN A 236 9.82 -18.85 2.34
C ASN A 236 8.44 -19.20 1.76
N CYS A 237 8.23 -18.95 0.48
CA CYS A 237 6.97 -19.22 -0.21
C CYS A 237 7.08 -20.55 -0.96
N LEU A 238 6.28 -21.54 -0.55
CA LEU A 238 6.21 -22.84 -1.23
C LEU A 238 5.57 -22.77 -2.62
N LEU A 239 4.93 -21.65 -2.95
CA LEU A 239 4.46 -21.39 -4.29
C LEU A 239 5.63 -20.95 -5.15
N TYR A 240 5.57 -21.36 -6.38
CA TYR A 240 6.55 -21.00 -7.39
C TYR A 240 6.47 -19.50 -7.66
N THR A 241 7.39 -18.73 -7.10
CA THR A 241 7.41 -17.27 -7.18
C THR A 241 8.28 -16.75 -8.32
N SER A 242 8.83 -17.64 -9.15
CA SER A 242 9.51 -17.27 -10.39
C SER A 242 9.31 -18.37 -11.42
N PRO A 243 8.80 -18.07 -12.60
CA PRO A 243 8.97 -19.00 -13.70
C PRO A 243 10.46 -19.15 -13.97
N SER A 244 10.89 -20.34 -13.94
CA SER A 244 12.24 -20.67 -14.42
C SER A 244 12.42 -20.22 -15.87
#